data_471d635b9b2e890bcbaf0b3c3cbf8c6b
#
_entry.id   471d635b9b2e890bcbaf0b3c3cbf8c6b
#
_cell.length_a   1.000
_cell.length_b   1.000
_cell.length_c   1.000
_cell.angle_alpha   90.00
_cell.angle_beta   90.00
_cell.angle_gamma   90.00
#
_symmetry.space_group_name_H-M   'P 1'
#
loop_
_entity.id
_entity.type
_entity.pdbx_description
1 polymer ?
#
loop_
_entity_poly.entity_id
_entity_poly.type
_entity_poly.pdbx_seq_one_letter_code
_entity_poly.pdbx_strand_id
1 'polypeptide(L)'
;AIGSFGGALKNMSIGIASTRGKTNIHTAAVTTDHEKLFSTLPQQDHFLESMADACKAVVDYKGKENILYINVANNLSIDCDCDSHPHAPEMADIGLFASADPVALDQACYDAVVNSPDPGKAALVQRMDSLHGIHTVEAAEALGLGSRRYEIVSLG
;
A
#
# COMPACT_ATOMS: atom_id res chain seq x y z
N ALA A 1 4.53 12.64 -4.01
CA ALA A 1 4.58 11.23 -3.64
C ALA A 1 4.00 10.39 -4.77
N ILE A 2 4.70 9.30 -5.11
CA ILE A 2 4.29 8.39 -6.21
C ILE A 2 3.31 7.34 -5.67
N GLY A 3 3.42 6.97 -4.38
CA GLY A 3 2.57 5.99 -3.74
C GLY A 3 1.18 6.53 -3.41
N SER A 4 0.17 5.67 -3.50
CA SER A 4 -1.23 6.02 -3.31
C SER A 4 -1.69 5.93 -1.86
N PHE A 5 -1.36 4.86 -1.15
CA PHE A 5 -1.54 4.70 0.29
C PHE A 5 -0.53 3.70 0.85
N GLY A 6 -0.30 3.73 2.17
CA GLY A 6 0.48 2.72 2.87
C GLY A 6 -0.39 1.55 3.30
N GLY A 7 0.19 0.36 3.37
CA GLY A 7 -0.49 -0.85 3.81
C GLY A 7 0.45 -2.05 3.79
N ALA A 8 -0.08 -3.23 4.03
CA ALA A 8 0.70 -4.47 4.05
C ALA A 8 1.39 -4.74 2.72
N LEU A 9 0.70 -4.55 1.60
CA LEU A 9 1.26 -4.76 0.25
C LEU A 9 2.45 -3.85 -0.02
N LYS A 10 2.32 -2.55 0.29
CA LYS A 10 3.42 -1.59 0.14
C LYS A 10 4.58 -1.91 1.09
N ASN A 11 4.30 -2.27 2.33
CA ASN A 11 5.35 -2.61 3.29
C ASN A 11 6.12 -3.86 2.86
N MET A 12 5.43 -4.89 2.41
CA MET A 12 6.04 -6.14 1.93
C MET A 12 6.77 -6.01 0.59
N SER A 13 6.60 -4.91 -0.12
CA SER A 13 7.32 -4.58 -1.35
C SER A 13 8.38 -3.50 -1.11
N ILE A 14 7.98 -2.23 -1.17
CA ILE A 14 8.87 -1.07 -1.04
C ILE A 14 9.44 -0.98 0.39
N GLY A 15 8.64 -1.29 1.43
CA GLY A 15 9.04 -1.12 2.83
C GLY A 15 10.30 -1.91 3.17
N ILE A 16 10.38 -3.17 2.78
CA ILE A 16 11.50 -4.07 3.08
C ILE A 16 12.61 -4.09 2.02
N ALA A 17 12.40 -3.43 0.88
CA ALA A 17 13.36 -3.47 -0.22
C ALA A 17 14.60 -2.62 0.06
N SER A 18 15.75 -3.09 -0.45
CA SER A 18 16.97 -2.27 -0.54
C SER A 18 16.76 -1.06 -1.47
N THR A 19 17.67 -0.08 -1.43
CA THR A 19 17.61 1.08 -2.34
C THR A 19 17.48 0.66 -3.81
N ARG A 20 18.25 -0.33 -4.25
CA ARG A 20 18.16 -0.87 -5.62
C ARG A 20 16.81 -1.54 -5.88
N GLY A 21 16.29 -2.28 -4.90
CA GLY A 21 14.98 -2.90 -4.98
C GLY A 21 13.85 -1.87 -5.05
N LYS A 22 13.92 -0.83 -4.21
CA LYS A 22 12.96 0.29 -4.27
C LYS A 22 12.95 0.95 -5.64
N THR A 23 14.13 1.23 -6.21
CA THR A 23 14.25 1.79 -7.55
C THR A 23 13.62 0.88 -8.60
N ASN A 24 13.93 -0.42 -8.54
CA ASN A 24 13.37 -1.41 -9.46
C ASN A 24 11.84 -1.43 -9.43
N ILE A 25 11.25 -1.45 -8.24
CA ILE A 25 9.80 -1.45 -8.04
C ILE A 25 9.19 -0.15 -8.57
N HIS A 26 9.74 1.02 -8.21
CA HIS A 26 9.22 2.32 -8.65
C HIS A 26 9.28 2.53 -10.16
N THR A 27 10.21 1.88 -10.84
CA THR A 27 10.38 1.98 -12.29
C THR A 27 9.77 0.81 -13.06
N ALA A 28 8.95 -0.02 -12.39
CA ALA A 28 8.37 -1.23 -12.98
C ALA A 28 9.44 -2.07 -13.74
N ALA A 29 10.54 -2.37 -13.05
CA ALA A 29 11.68 -3.16 -13.52
C ALA A 29 12.53 -2.55 -14.66
N VAL A 30 12.35 -1.27 -15.00
CA VAL A 30 13.14 -0.62 -16.06
C VAL A 30 14.59 -0.42 -15.63
N THR A 31 14.84 -0.02 -14.38
CA THR A 31 16.19 0.22 -13.88
C THR A 31 16.33 -0.05 -12.38
N THR A 32 17.55 -0.35 -11.95
CA THR A 32 17.94 -0.39 -10.53
C THR A 32 18.86 0.78 -10.15
N ASP A 33 19.12 1.68 -11.09
CA ASP A 33 19.97 2.86 -10.92
C ASP A 33 19.14 4.00 -10.30
N HIS A 34 19.43 4.33 -9.05
CA HIS A 34 18.69 5.33 -8.29
C HIS A 34 18.75 6.73 -8.92
N GLU A 35 19.84 7.07 -9.60
CA GLU A 35 19.98 8.38 -10.27
C GLU A 35 18.97 8.54 -11.42
N LYS A 36 18.52 7.43 -11.99
CA LYS A 36 17.54 7.40 -13.08
C LYS A 36 16.09 7.30 -12.62
N LEU A 37 15.83 7.15 -11.32
CA LEU A 37 14.50 6.91 -10.78
C LEU A 37 13.44 7.85 -11.36
N PHE A 38 13.65 9.16 -11.22
CA PHE A 38 12.64 10.15 -11.62
C PHE A 38 12.54 10.36 -13.15
N SER A 39 13.53 9.94 -13.91
CA SER A 39 13.51 10.02 -15.39
C SER A 39 12.90 8.80 -16.06
N THR A 40 12.62 7.73 -15.30
CA THR A 40 12.13 6.44 -15.82
C THR A 40 10.87 5.94 -15.10
N LEU A 41 10.10 6.87 -14.49
CA LEU A 41 8.84 6.51 -13.85
C LEU A 41 7.83 5.98 -14.88
N PRO A 42 7.20 4.82 -14.64
CA PRO A 42 6.20 4.26 -15.52
C PRO A 42 4.85 4.99 -15.38
N GLN A 43 3.86 4.55 -16.13
CA GLN A 43 2.48 4.89 -15.83
C GLN A 43 2.10 4.39 -14.43
N GLN A 44 1.17 5.09 -13.78
CA GLN A 44 0.80 4.84 -12.38
C GLN A 44 0.41 3.38 -12.12
N ASP A 45 -0.43 2.80 -12.95
CA ASP A 45 -0.91 1.42 -12.77
C ASP A 45 0.23 0.41 -12.86
N HIS A 46 1.18 0.57 -13.79
CA HIS A 46 2.35 -0.33 -13.88
C HIS A 46 3.24 -0.25 -12.62
N PHE A 47 3.32 0.92 -11.99
CA PHE A 47 4.00 1.04 -10.71
C PHE A 47 3.25 0.25 -9.60
N LEU A 48 1.93 0.40 -9.54
CA LEU A 48 1.09 -0.28 -8.54
C LEU A 48 1.12 -1.81 -8.72
N GLU A 49 1.10 -2.28 -9.97
CA GLU A 49 1.29 -3.69 -10.33
C GLU A 49 2.67 -4.22 -9.92
N SER A 50 3.72 -3.42 -10.15
CA SER A 50 5.08 -3.78 -9.73
C SER A 50 5.22 -3.91 -8.21
N MET A 51 4.47 -3.13 -7.42
CA MET A 51 4.39 -3.32 -5.96
C MET A 51 3.74 -4.66 -5.61
N ALA A 52 2.64 -5.01 -6.28
CA ALA A 52 1.96 -6.29 -6.05
C ALA A 52 2.86 -7.48 -6.41
N ASP A 53 3.57 -7.42 -7.55
CA ASP A 53 4.55 -8.43 -7.97
C ASP A 53 5.67 -8.61 -6.94
N ALA A 54 6.24 -7.50 -6.46
CA ALA A 54 7.31 -7.55 -5.46
C ALA A 54 6.82 -8.13 -4.12
N CYS A 55 5.60 -7.77 -3.68
CA CYS A 55 4.98 -8.38 -2.52
C CYS A 55 4.81 -9.88 -2.71
N LYS A 56 4.30 -10.30 -3.89
CA LYS A 56 4.14 -11.73 -4.22
C LYS A 56 5.46 -12.49 -4.11
N ALA A 57 6.54 -11.96 -4.65
CA ALA A 57 7.85 -12.60 -4.57
C ALA A 57 8.30 -12.85 -3.12
N VAL A 58 8.02 -11.91 -2.21
CA VAL A 58 8.33 -12.08 -0.78
C VAL A 58 7.43 -13.14 -0.13
N VAL A 59 6.14 -13.11 -0.43
CA VAL A 59 5.17 -14.09 0.11
C VAL A 59 5.50 -15.50 -0.37
N ASP A 60 5.80 -15.66 -1.67
CA ASP A 60 6.18 -16.96 -2.24
C ASP A 60 7.47 -17.51 -1.61
N TYR A 61 8.44 -16.62 -1.32
CA TYR A 61 9.70 -17.00 -0.67
C TYR A 61 9.52 -17.41 0.79
N LYS A 62 8.67 -16.70 1.53
CA LYS A 62 8.47 -16.94 2.99
C LYS A 62 7.45 -18.04 3.29
N GLY A 63 6.50 -18.30 2.36
CA GLY A 63 5.29 -19.07 2.61
C GLY A 63 4.23 -18.21 3.30
N LYS A 64 3.06 -18.11 2.69
CA LYS A 64 1.95 -17.27 3.18
C LYS A 64 1.50 -17.62 4.61
N GLU A 65 1.63 -18.88 4.99
CA GLU A 65 1.29 -19.41 6.30
C GLU A 65 2.23 -18.94 7.43
N ASN A 66 3.37 -18.34 7.06
CA ASN A 66 4.39 -17.87 7.99
C ASN A 66 4.34 -16.35 8.19
N ILE A 67 3.33 -15.67 7.65
CA ILE A 67 3.24 -14.21 7.70
C ILE A 67 1.91 -13.80 8.33
N LEU A 68 1.99 -12.88 9.28
CA LEU A 68 0.85 -12.15 9.83
C LEU A 68 1.05 -10.67 9.52
N TYR A 69 0.00 -10.02 9.07
CA TYR A 69 0.02 -8.60 8.71
C TYR A 69 -0.77 -7.80 9.75
N ILE A 70 -0.24 -6.64 10.11
CA ILE A 70 -0.90 -5.69 11.02
C ILE A 70 -0.77 -4.29 10.41
N ASN A 71 -1.89 -3.68 10.12
CA ASN A 71 -1.97 -2.28 9.69
C ASN A 71 -2.39 -1.39 10.85
N VAL A 72 -1.63 -0.33 11.09
CA VAL A 72 -1.92 0.69 12.10
C VAL A 72 -2.48 1.91 11.37
N ALA A 73 -3.81 2.05 11.39
CA ALA A 73 -4.50 3.16 10.73
C ALA A 73 -4.59 4.36 11.68
N ASN A 74 -3.44 4.98 11.93
CA ASN A 74 -3.31 6.16 12.76
C ASN A 74 -2.37 7.18 12.09
N ASN A 75 -2.49 8.46 12.45
CA ASN A 75 -1.73 9.57 11.86
C ASN A 75 -1.78 9.53 10.31
N LEU A 76 -2.97 9.33 9.76
CA LEU A 76 -3.19 9.13 8.33
C LEU A 76 -2.98 10.44 7.55
N SER A 77 -1.74 10.67 7.12
CA SER A 77 -1.35 11.81 6.27
C SER A 77 -1.57 11.52 4.79
N ILE A 78 -1.79 12.59 4.01
CA ILE A 78 -1.86 12.52 2.55
C ILE A 78 -0.49 12.27 1.90
N ASP A 79 0.58 12.44 2.64
CA ASP A 79 1.95 12.29 2.14
C ASP A 79 2.54 10.92 2.48
N CYS A 80 3.55 10.54 1.71
CA CYS A 80 4.29 9.31 1.96
C CYS A 80 5.20 9.45 3.17
N ASP A 81 5.39 8.38 3.94
CA ASP A 81 6.37 8.30 5.05
C ASP A 81 7.81 8.66 4.64
N CYS A 82 8.10 8.64 3.34
CA CYS A 82 9.41 9.05 2.81
C CYS A 82 9.54 10.57 2.64
N ASP A 83 8.47 11.33 2.81
CA ASP A 83 8.53 12.80 2.81
C ASP A 83 9.13 13.28 4.13
N SER A 84 10.11 14.18 4.05
CA SER A 84 10.76 14.76 5.22
C SER A 84 9.91 15.83 5.93
N HIS A 85 8.86 16.32 5.27
CA HIS A 85 7.97 17.37 5.79
C HIS A 85 6.52 17.04 5.41
N PRO A 86 5.96 15.93 5.91
CA PRO A 86 4.60 15.54 5.57
C PRO A 86 3.59 16.52 6.19
N HIS A 87 2.45 16.70 5.52
CA HIS A 87 1.33 17.42 6.09
C HIS A 87 0.81 16.70 7.34
N ALA A 88 0.30 17.46 8.30
CA ALA A 88 -0.36 16.88 9.45
C ALA A 88 -1.60 16.07 9.01
N PRO A 89 -1.93 14.96 9.70
CA PRO A 89 -3.18 14.25 9.46
C PRO A 89 -4.39 15.17 9.65
N GLU A 90 -5.36 15.04 8.74
CA GLU A 90 -6.61 15.81 8.81
C GLU A 90 -7.78 14.99 9.38
N MET A 91 -7.66 13.66 9.37
CA MET A 91 -8.67 12.76 9.92
C MET A 91 -8.22 12.11 11.23
N ALA A 92 -9.21 11.71 12.02
CA ALA A 92 -8.97 10.94 13.24
C ALA A 92 -8.43 9.54 12.95
N ASP A 93 -7.72 8.98 13.92
CA ASP A 93 -7.25 7.61 13.89
C ASP A 93 -8.42 6.63 13.77
N ILE A 94 -8.23 5.55 13.03
CA ILE A 94 -9.26 4.51 12.87
C ILE A 94 -8.99 3.35 13.82
N GLY A 95 -7.75 2.87 13.90
CA GLY A 95 -7.37 1.76 14.77
C GLY A 95 -6.39 0.77 14.17
N LEU A 96 -6.44 -0.45 14.66
CA LEU A 96 -5.55 -1.54 14.27
C LEU A 96 -6.34 -2.61 13.51
N PHE A 97 -5.79 -3.08 12.40
CA PHE A 97 -6.31 -4.18 11.62
C PHE A 97 -5.26 -5.28 11.53
N ALA A 98 -5.68 -6.55 11.63
CA ALA A 98 -4.80 -7.69 11.48
C ALA A 98 -5.42 -8.77 10.61
N SER A 99 -4.62 -9.41 9.76
CA SER A 99 -5.05 -10.53 8.92
C SER A 99 -3.85 -11.37 8.49
N ALA A 100 -4.08 -12.65 8.19
CA ALA A 100 -3.14 -13.49 7.46
C ALA A 100 -3.20 -13.27 5.94
N ASP A 101 -4.19 -12.51 5.45
CA ASP A 101 -4.37 -12.17 4.03
C ASP A 101 -4.08 -10.68 3.84
N PRO A 102 -2.99 -10.30 3.13
CA PRO A 102 -2.61 -8.90 2.94
C PRO A 102 -3.58 -8.13 2.03
N VAL A 103 -4.26 -8.83 1.11
CA VAL A 103 -5.23 -8.23 0.18
C VAL A 103 -6.51 -7.87 0.93
N ALA A 104 -7.04 -8.80 1.75
CA ALA A 104 -8.19 -8.56 2.62
C ALA A 104 -7.91 -7.40 3.60
N LEU A 105 -6.71 -7.38 4.18
CA LEU A 105 -6.30 -6.37 5.14
C LEU A 105 -6.26 -4.97 4.53
N ASP A 106 -5.58 -4.82 3.39
CA ASP A 106 -5.45 -3.52 2.73
C ASP A 106 -6.79 -3.05 2.15
N GLN A 107 -7.64 -3.97 1.65
CA GLN A 107 -9.01 -3.64 1.26
C GLN A 107 -9.83 -3.13 2.45
N ALA A 108 -9.78 -3.80 3.59
CA ALA A 108 -10.50 -3.38 4.79
C ALA A 108 -10.06 -2.00 5.28
N CYS A 109 -8.75 -1.72 5.26
CA CYS A 109 -8.21 -0.41 5.61
C CYS A 109 -8.63 0.68 4.62
N TYR A 110 -8.60 0.40 3.32
CA TYR A 110 -9.07 1.31 2.27
C TYR A 110 -10.55 1.66 2.49
N ASP A 111 -11.40 0.65 2.67
CA ASP A 111 -12.83 0.82 2.91
C ASP A 111 -13.11 1.59 4.21
N ALA A 112 -12.33 1.35 5.26
CA ALA A 112 -12.47 2.07 6.53
C ALA A 112 -12.19 3.57 6.38
N VAL A 113 -11.19 3.94 5.57
CA VAL A 113 -10.92 5.35 5.24
C VAL A 113 -12.05 5.95 4.40
N VAL A 114 -12.41 5.29 3.30
CA VAL A 114 -13.41 5.80 2.35
C VAL A 114 -14.78 5.95 3.00
N ASN A 115 -15.17 5.00 3.86
CA ASN A 115 -16.46 5.01 4.55
C ASN A 115 -16.45 5.71 5.91
N SER A 116 -15.31 6.26 6.34
CA SER A 116 -15.22 7.01 7.60
C SER A 116 -16.26 8.15 7.62
N PRO A 117 -16.96 8.39 8.73
CA PRO A 117 -17.83 9.55 8.89
C PRO A 117 -17.03 10.87 9.08
N ASP A 118 -15.75 10.80 9.33
CA ASP A 118 -14.90 11.97 9.56
C ASP A 118 -14.68 12.77 8.26
N PRO A 119 -15.08 14.07 8.22
CA PRO A 119 -14.89 14.91 7.04
C PRO A 119 -13.41 15.14 6.69
N GLY A 120 -12.48 15.00 7.65
CA GLY A 120 -11.04 15.12 7.44
C GLY A 120 -10.46 14.07 6.49
N LYS A 121 -11.21 12.99 6.19
CA LYS A 121 -10.81 11.99 5.19
C LYS A 121 -10.69 12.54 3.76
N ALA A 122 -11.33 13.68 3.45
CA ALA A 122 -11.53 14.13 2.07
C ALA A 122 -10.22 14.26 1.29
N ALA A 123 -9.19 14.87 1.87
CA ALA A 123 -7.90 15.05 1.23
C ALA A 123 -7.18 13.70 0.99
N LEU A 124 -7.26 12.76 1.94
CA LEU A 124 -6.67 11.43 1.82
C LEU A 124 -7.37 10.60 0.73
N VAL A 125 -8.71 10.60 0.71
CA VAL A 125 -9.50 9.91 -0.33
C VAL A 125 -9.16 10.48 -1.70
N GLN A 126 -9.15 11.81 -1.85
CA GLN A 126 -8.76 12.46 -3.11
C GLN A 126 -7.36 12.04 -3.56
N ARG A 127 -6.40 11.92 -2.63
CA ARG A 127 -5.05 11.45 -2.93
C ARG A 127 -5.05 10.00 -3.42
N MET A 128 -5.75 9.11 -2.73
CA MET A 128 -5.85 7.71 -3.11
C MET A 128 -6.49 7.56 -4.50
N ASP A 129 -7.57 8.28 -4.76
CA ASP A 129 -8.28 8.24 -6.05
C ASP A 129 -7.43 8.81 -7.19
N SER A 130 -6.78 9.96 -6.98
CA SER A 130 -5.95 10.62 -8.00
C SER A 130 -4.74 9.78 -8.43
N LEU A 131 -4.31 8.85 -7.60
CA LEU A 131 -3.20 7.93 -7.85
C LEU A 131 -3.67 6.49 -8.09
N HIS A 132 -4.97 6.28 -8.32
CA HIS A 132 -5.59 4.98 -8.55
C HIS A 132 -5.20 3.92 -7.50
N GLY A 133 -5.18 4.33 -6.22
CA GLY A 133 -4.58 3.55 -5.13
C GLY A 133 -5.11 2.14 -4.96
N ILE A 134 -6.41 1.94 -5.20
CA ILE A 134 -7.05 0.63 -5.09
C ILE A 134 -6.47 -0.40 -6.07
N HIS A 135 -5.90 0.03 -7.19
CA HIS A 135 -5.34 -0.86 -8.21
C HIS A 135 -4.24 -1.79 -7.68
N THR A 136 -3.45 -1.36 -6.68
CA THR A 136 -2.48 -2.26 -6.03
C THR A 136 -3.16 -3.49 -5.41
N VAL A 137 -4.31 -3.29 -4.75
CA VAL A 137 -5.08 -4.36 -4.09
C VAL A 137 -5.70 -5.27 -5.16
N GLU A 138 -6.22 -4.69 -6.24
CA GLU A 138 -6.78 -5.43 -7.37
C GLU A 138 -5.73 -6.29 -8.08
N ALA A 139 -4.56 -5.72 -8.35
CA ALA A 139 -3.43 -6.44 -8.93
C ALA A 139 -2.95 -7.58 -8.02
N ALA A 140 -2.87 -7.34 -6.71
CA ALA A 140 -2.50 -8.37 -5.74
C ALA A 140 -3.50 -9.53 -5.68
N GLU A 141 -4.81 -9.25 -5.76
CA GLU A 141 -5.85 -10.28 -5.87
C GLU A 141 -5.70 -11.07 -7.18
N ALA A 142 -5.51 -10.39 -8.31
CA ALA A 142 -5.30 -11.01 -9.62
C ALA A 142 -4.07 -11.94 -9.65
N LEU A 143 -3.02 -11.61 -8.90
CA LEU A 143 -1.84 -12.45 -8.70
C LEU A 143 -2.05 -13.63 -7.73
N GLY A 144 -3.20 -13.73 -7.09
CA GLY A 144 -3.52 -14.81 -6.14
C GLY A 144 -2.86 -14.65 -4.78
N LEU A 145 -2.46 -13.44 -4.39
CA LEU A 145 -1.91 -13.16 -3.06
C LEU A 145 -2.94 -13.34 -1.94
N GLY A 146 -4.21 -13.07 -2.23
CA GLY A 146 -5.31 -13.16 -1.30
C GLY A 146 -6.63 -12.80 -1.96
N SER A 147 -7.62 -12.37 -1.16
CA SER A 147 -8.95 -11.96 -1.65
C SER A 147 -9.36 -10.61 -1.07
N ARG A 148 -9.98 -9.78 -1.89
CA ARG A 148 -10.60 -8.52 -1.45
C ARG A 148 -11.85 -8.71 -0.59
N ARG A 149 -12.39 -9.92 -0.52
CA ARG A 149 -13.52 -10.26 0.36
C ARG A 149 -13.04 -10.51 1.77
N TYR A 150 -13.63 -9.84 2.74
CA TYR A 150 -13.27 -9.94 4.14
C TYR A 150 -14.49 -9.85 5.05
N GLU A 151 -14.32 -10.26 6.29
CA GLU A 151 -15.23 -10.03 7.40
C GLU A 151 -14.45 -9.35 8.53
N ILE A 152 -15.04 -8.33 9.15
CA ILE A 152 -14.43 -7.67 10.31
C ILE A 152 -14.96 -8.30 11.59
N VAL A 153 -14.03 -8.79 12.40
CA VAL A 153 -14.30 -9.24 13.77
C VAL A 153 -13.69 -8.21 14.73
N SER A 154 -14.56 -7.50 15.45
CA SER A 154 -14.11 -6.53 16.46
C SER A 154 -13.67 -7.26 17.74
N LEU A 155 -12.51 -6.86 18.26
CA LEU A 155 -11.94 -7.45 19.48
C LEU A 155 -12.12 -6.56 20.74
N GLY A 156 -13.06 -5.66 20.74
CA GLY A 156 -13.41 -4.81 21.89
C GLY A 156 -13.16 -3.34 21.70
#